data_f0fac4d8c922429e85dac0f4bc7727d4
#
_entry.id   f0fac4d8c922429e85dac0f4bc7727d4
#
_cell.length_a   1.000
_cell.length_b   1.000
_cell.length_c   1.000
_cell.angle_alpha   90.00
_cell.angle_beta   90.00
_cell.angle_gamma   90.00
#
_symmetry.space_group_name_H-M   'P 1'
#
loop_
_entity.id
_entity.type
_entity.pdbx_description
1 polymer ?
#
loop_
_entity_poly.entity_id
_entity_poly.type
_entity_poly.pdbx_seq_one_letter_code
_entity_poly.pdbx_strand_id
1 'polypeptide(L)'
;MRDGGAMHAKDILIDGYNRIQEEVHATVEGLGADELAFRPSPDANSIAWLVWHLTRVQDDHVADAFGLDQVWLSQDWQKRFDLGLSSHDTGYGHSPAKVAKVRVDSGDLLTGYYDAVHAQSLDALRGLTAKDLERIVDERWDPPVTLGVRLVSVLSDDLQHVGQAAYVRGLLQSAAS
;
A
#
# COMPACT_ATOMS: atom_id res chain seq x y z
N MET A 1 2.27 -16.45 -24.97
CA MET A 1 1.00 -16.63 -25.68
C MET A 1 -0.09 -16.42 -24.66
N ARG A 2 -0.83 -15.29 -24.71
CA ARG A 2 -2.01 -15.10 -23.84
C ARG A 2 -3.11 -15.99 -24.40
N ASP A 3 -3.55 -16.96 -23.60
CA ASP A 3 -4.74 -17.74 -23.92
C ASP A 3 -5.91 -16.75 -24.11
N GLY A 4 -6.65 -16.88 -25.23
CA GLY A 4 -7.74 -15.95 -25.63
C GLY A 4 -9.00 -16.07 -24.77
N GLY A 5 -8.86 -16.20 -23.45
CA GLY A 5 -9.95 -16.17 -22.49
C GLY A 5 -10.48 -14.73 -22.27
N ALA A 6 -11.77 -14.60 -21.98
CA ALA A 6 -12.37 -13.32 -21.63
C ALA A 6 -11.68 -12.74 -20.38
N MET A 7 -11.38 -11.42 -20.38
CA MET A 7 -10.85 -10.70 -19.24
C MET A 7 -11.91 -10.65 -18.13
N HIS A 8 -11.57 -11.12 -16.93
CA HIS A 8 -12.44 -11.06 -15.76
C HIS A 8 -12.11 -9.85 -14.89
N ALA A 9 -13.04 -9.44 -14.03
CA ALA A 9 -12.83 -8.30 -13.12
C ALA A 9 -11.58 -8.48 -12.23
N LYS A 10 -11.30 -9.70 -11.77
CA LYS A 10 -10.08 -10.00 -11.02
C LYS A 10 -8.79 -9.74 -11.80
N ASP A 11 -8.80 -9.95 -13.11
CA ASP A 11 -7.60 -9.75 -13.94
C ASP A 11 -7.26 -8.25 -14.03
N ILE A 12 -8.30 -7.40 -14.06
CA ILE A 12 -8.15 -5.92 -14.01
C ILE A 12 -7.57 -5.49 -12.66
N LEU A 13 -8.09 -6.05 -11.55
CA LEU A 13 -7.59 -5.76 -10.21
C LEU A 13 -6.12 -6.20 -10.06
N ILE A 14 -5.80 -7.41 -10.50
CA ILE A 14 -4.43 -7.94 -10.48
C ILE A 14 -3.48 -7.06 -11.30
N ASP A 15 -3.88 -6.62 -12.51
CA ASP A 15 -3.08 -5.69 -13.32
C ASP A 15 -2.86 -4.36 -12.59
N GLY A 16 -3.91 -3.82 -11.95
CA GLY A 16 -3.82 -2.59 -11.15
C GLY A 16 -2.82 -2.71 -9.99
N TYR A 17 -2.91 -3.77 -9.18
CA TYR A 17 -1.96 -3.99 -8.07
C TYR A 17 -0.53 -4.25 -8.57
N ASN A 18 -0.34 -4.93 -9.69
CA ASN A 18 0.99 -5.10 -10.29
C ASN A 18 1.62 -3.76 -10.70
N ARG A 19 0.83 -2.85 -11.28
CA ARG A 19 1.31 -1.49 -11.62
C ARG A 19 1.73 -0.70 -10.39
N ILE A 20 0.97 -0.81 -9.30
CA ILE A 20 1.35 -0.16 -8.04
C ILE A 20 2.68 -0.72 -7.52
N GLN A 21 2.90 -2.05 -7.63
CA GLN A 21 4.17 -2.66 -7.25
C GLN A 21 5.34 -2.06 -8.06
N GLU A 22 5.20 -1.97 -9.39
CA GLU A 22 6.21 -1.38 -10.26
C GLU A 22 6.52 0.08 -9.84
N GLU A 23 5.49 0.87 -9.57
CA GLU A 23 5.63 2.27 -9.15
C GLU A 23 6.24 2.41 -7.74
N VAL A 24 5.89 1.54 -6.78
CA VAL A 24 6.51 1.50 -5.44
C VAL A 24 8.01 1.27 -5.57
N HIS A 25 8.42 0.24 -6.33
CA HIS A 25 9.84 -0.05 -6.55
C HIS A 25 10.56 1.13 -7.21
N ALA A 26 10.00 1.67 -8.32
CA ALA A 26 10.58 2.80 -9.03
C ALA A 26 10.72 4.05 -8.14
N THR A 27 9.74 4.26 -7.24
CA THR A 27 9.72 5.46 -6.38
C THR A 27 10.80 5.45 -5.30
N VAL A 28 11.18 4.27 -4.77
CA VAL A 28 12.17 4.18 -3.68
C VAL A 28 13.56 3.78 -4.15
N GLU A 29 13.71 3.36 -5.40
CA GLU A 29 14.98 2.89 -5.96
C GLU A 29 16.09 3.93 -5.83
N GLY A 30 17.20 3.54 -5.21
CA GLY A 30 18.41 4.35 -5.07
C GLY A 30 18.32 5.49 -4.05
N LEU A 31 17.19 5.63 -3.32
CA LEU A 31 17.06 6.66 -2.29
C LEU A 31 17.66 6.20 -0.94
N GLY A 32 18.45 7.10 -0.33
CA GLY A 32 18.96 6.92 1.02
C GLY A 32 17.96 7.34 2.10
N ALA A 33 18.32 7.11 3.38
CA ALA A 33 17.46 7.37 4.53
C ALA A 33 16.92 8.81 4.60
N ASP A 34 17.77 9.80 4.32
CA ASP A 34 17.39 11.22 4.38
C ASP A 34 16.47 11.60 3.22
N GLU A 35 16.68 11.04 2.03
CA GLU A 35 15.84 11.25 0.86
C GLU A 35 14.46 10.59 1.05
N LEU A 36 14.41 9.37 1.60
CA LEU A 36 13.17 8.69 1.96
C LEU A 36 12.37 9.44 3.02
N ALA A 37 13.07 10.11 3.95
CA ALA A 37 12.44 10.91 5.00
C ALA A 37 12.16 12.36 4.58
N PHE A 38 12.54 12.79 3.37
CA PHE A 38 12.32 14.15 2.88
C PHE A 38 10.82 14.49 2.82
N ARG A 39 10.48 15.69 3.28
CA ARG A 39 9.13 16.24 3.28
C ARG A 39 9.17 17.62 2.60
N PRO A 40 8.35 17.87 1.56
CA PRO A 40 8.32 19.16 0.87
C PRO A 40 7.94 20.34 1.76
N SER A 41 7.20 20.09 2.84
CA SER A 41 6.89 21.06 3.90
C SER A 41 6.76 20.34 5.25
N PRO A 42 6.77 21.06 6.39
CA PRO A 42 6.61 20.45 7.71
C PRO A 42 5.33 19.63 7.89
N ASP A 43 4.28 19.93 7.14
CA ASP A 43 2.98 19.25 7.20
C ASP A 43 2.80 18.21 6.08
N ALA A 44 3.74 18.14 5.12
CA ALA A 44 3.68 17.16 4.05
C ALA A 44 4.10 15.76 4.53
N ASN A 45 3.71 14.73 3.77
CA ASN A 45 4.15 13.36 4.00
C ASN A 45 5.50 13.12 3.30
N SER A 46 6.33 12.23 3.88
CA SER A 46 7.57 11.76 3.27
C SER A 46 7.32 10.56 2.35
N ILE A 47 8.27 10.26 1.47
CA ILE A 47 8.24 9.08 0.61
C ILE A 47 8.12 7.81 1.48
N ALA A 48 8.93 7.69 2.55
CA ALA A 48 8.87 6.54 3.45
C ALA A 48 7.48 6.38 4.08
N TRP A 49 6.86 7.48 4.55
CA TRP A 49 5.53 7.41 5.14
C TRP A 49 4.47 7.03 4.10
N LEU A 50 4.51 7.62 2.90
CA LEU A 50 3.54 7.34 1.85
C LEU A 50 3.56 5.88 1.42
N VAL A 51 4.74 5.30 1.19
CA VAL A 51 4.88 3.90 0.80
C VAL A 51 4.53 2.96 1.96
N TRP A 52 4.94 3.28 3.20
CA TRP A 52 4.53 2.50 4.37
C TRP A 52 3.02 2.55 4.56
N HIS A 53 2.40 3.73 4.44
CA HIS A 53 0.96 3.92 4.67
C HIS A 53 0.11 3.14 3.66
N LEU A 54 0.38 3.29 2.35
CA LEU A 54 -0.37 2.54 1.33
C LEU A 54 -0.25 1.03 1.54
N THR A 55 0.95 0.54 1.93
CA THR A 55 1.16 -0.88 2.22
C THR A 55 0.37 -1.33 3.44
N ARG A 56 0.32 -0.51 4.50
CA ARG A 56 -0.50 -0.77 5.69
C ARG A 56 -1.99 -0.81 5.37
N VAL A 57 -2.47 0.10 4.52
CA VAL A 57 -3.88 0.16 4.09
C VAL A 57 -4.23 -1.09 3.28
N GLN A 58 -3.38 -1.47 2.32
CA GLN A 58 -3.60 -2.70 1.56
C GLN A 58 -3.61 -3.94 2.45
N ASP A 59 -2.63 -4.09 3.34
CA ASP A 59 -2.51 -5.22 4.26
C ASP A 59 -3.72 -5.33 5.18
N ASP A 60 -4.11 -4.25 5.85
CA ASP A 60 -5.22 -4.20 6.79
C ASP A 60 -6.55 -4.56 6.11
N HIS A 61 -6.87 -3.86 5.03
CA HIS A 61 -8.17 -4.02 4.38
C HIS A 61 -8.31 -5.32 3.58
N VAL A 62 -7.24 -5.81 2.95
CA VAL A 62 -7.29 -7.10 2.25
C VAL A 62 -7.35 -8.24 3.26
N ALA A 63 -6.55 -8.20 4.32
CA ALA A 63 -6.61 -9.21 5.37
C ALA A 63 -8.00 -9.29 6.00
N ASP A 64 -8.60 -8.15 6.39
CA ASP A 64 -9.95 -8.07 6.94
C ASP A 64 -11.00 -8.66 5.97
N ALA A 65 -10.98 -8.22 4.70
CA ALA A 65 -11.96 -8.64 3.69
C ALA A 65 -11.92 -10.13 3.36
N PHE A 66 -10.75 -10.78 3.50
CA PHE A 66 -10.56 -12.21 3.21
C PHE A 66 -10.44 -13.09 4.46
N GLY A 67 -10.47 -12.51 5.67
CA GLY A 67 -10.30 -13.25 6.93
C GLY A 67 -8.88 -13.82 7.08
N LEU A 68 -7.88 -13.08 6.65
CA LEU A 68 -6.47 -13.43 6.72
C LEU A 68 -5.78 -12.67 7.86
N ASP A 69 -4.61 -13.17 8.27
CA ASP A 69 -3.73 -12.42 9.15
C ASP A 69 -2.98 -11.33 8.36
N GLN A 70 -2.84 -10.15 8.96
CA GLN A 70 -2.01 -9.09 8.37
C GLN A 70 -0.55 -9.54 8.29
N VAL A 71 0.05 -9.33 7.13
CA VAL A 71 1.49 -9.60 6.88
C VAL A 71 2.38 -8.80 7.85
N TRP A 72 1.94 -7.58 8.20
CA TRP A 72 2.58 -6.70 9.18
C TRP A 72 2.93 -7.41 10.49
N LEU A 73 2.00 -8.22 11.01
CA LEU A 73 2.15 -8.94 12.26
C LEU A 73 2.66 -10.35 12.06
N SER A 74 2.09 -11.10 11.11
CA SER A 74 2.37 -12.53 10.90
C SER A 74 3.79 -12.80 10.40
N GLN A 75 4.43 -11.81 9.75
CA GLN A 75 5.81 -11.90 9.25
C GLN A 75 6.78 -10.94 9.97
N ASP A 76 6.42 -10.47 11.17
CA ASP A 76 7.27 -9.63 12.02
C ASP A 76 7.74 -8.29 11.38
N TRP A 77 7.03 -7.76 10.37
CA TRP A 77 7.39 -6.49 9.75
C TRP A 77 7.32 -5.34 10.74
N GLN A 78 6.37 -5.35 11.67
CA GLN A 78 6.28 -4.37 12.74
C GLN A 78 7.59 -4.25 13.53
N LYS A 79 8.23 -5.39 13.83
CA LYS A 79 9.49 -5.42 14.56
C LYS A 79 10.66 -4.92 13.71
N ARG A 80 10.64 -5.24 12.41
CA ARG A 80 11.69 -4.80 11.47
C ARG A 80 11.68 -3.29 11.26
N PHE A 81 10.48 -2.68 11.20
CA PHE A 81 10.34 -1.23 11.07
C PHE A 81 10.63 -0.47 12.36
N ASP A 82 10.33 -1.03 13.52
CA ASP A 82 10.58 -0.48 14.87
C ASP A 82 10.22 1.02 15.02
N LEU A 83 9.06 1.42 14.50
CA LEU A 83 8.64 2.83 14.41
C LEU A 83 8.20 3.44 15.76
N GLY A 84 8.06 2.63 16.80
CA GLY A 84 7.46 3.07 18.07
C GLY A 84 6.00 3.52 17.92
N LEU A 85 5.28 2.96 16.94
CA LEU A 85 3.85 3.14 16.69
C LEU A 85 3.08 1.92 17.19
N SER A 86 1.75 2.08 17.38
CA SER A 86 0.88 0.93 17.66
C SER A 86 0.95 -0.09 16.52
N SER A 87 0.86 -1.37 16.85
CA SER A 87 0.82 -2.45 15.86
C SER A 87 -0.41 -2.37 14.91
N HIS A 88 -1.46 -1.69 15.35
CA HIS A 88 -2.68 -1.47 14.55
C HIS A 88 -2.67 -0.13 13.80
N ASP A 89 -1.61 0.66 13.93
CA ASP A 89 -1.52 1.95 13.27
C ASP A 89 -1.30 1.76 11.76
N THR A 90 -2.16 2.36 10.97
CA THR A 90 -2.07 2.33 9.50
C THR A 90 -1.63 3.69 8.92
N GLY A 91 -1.49 4.70 9.76
CA GLY A 91 -1.17 6.07 9.31
C GLY A 91 -2.38 6.97 9.17
N TYR A 92 -3.59 6.44 9.20
CA TYR A 92 -4.80 7.27 9.08
C TYR A 92 -4.88 8.33 10.17
N GLY A 93 -5.03 9.59 9.75
CA GLY A 93 -5.11 10.72 10.68
C GLY A 93 -3.81 11.04 11.44
N HIS A 94 -2.65 10.61 10.93
CA HIS A 94 -1.37 10.94 11.52
C HIS A 94 -1.15 12.46 11.58
N SER A 95 -0.75 12.95 12.77
CA SER A 95 -0.19 14.28 12.90
C SER A 95 1.19 14.38 12.24
N PRO A 96 1.68 15.60 11.91
CA PRO A 96 3.03 15.77 11.37
C PRO A 96 4.14 15.14 12.21
N ALA A 97 3.96 15.10 13.54
CA ALA A 97 4.89 14.44 14.46
C ALA A 97 4.86 12.91 14.33
N LYS A 98 3.71 12.31 14.07
CA LYS A 98 3.60 10.88 13.80
C LYS A 98 4.15 10.51 12.42
N VAL A 99 3.88 11.32 11.40
CA VAL A 99 4.47 11.17 10.06
C VAL A 99 6.01 11.11 10.14
N ALA A 100 6.60 12.03 10.94
CA ALA A 100 8.06 12.10 11.13
C ALA A 100 8.67 10.87 11.82
N LYS A 101 7.88 10.00 12.44
CA LYS A 101 8.37 8.75 13.03
C LYS A 101 8.61 7.66 11.99
N VAL A 102 7.96 7.74 10.84
CA VAL A 102 8.15 6.74 9.78
C VAL A 102 9.44 7.06 9.02
N ARG A 103 10.53 6.50 9.54
CA ARG A 103 11.88 6.60 8.96
C ARG A 103 12.43 5.19 8.75
N VAL A 104 13.09 4.99 7.64
CA VAL A 104 13.74 3.72 7.28
C VAL A 104 15.15 4.01 6.75
N ASP A 105 16.05 3.07 6.93
CA ASP A 105 17.44 3.23 6.52
C ASP A 105 17.64 2.97 5.01
N SER A 106 16.75 2.20 4.39
CA SER A 106 16.79 1.92 2.95
C SER A 106 15.40 1.66 2.38
N GLY A 107 15.27 1.82 1.07
CA GLY A 107 14.06 1.45 0.32
C GLY A 107 13.72 -0.04 0.38
N ASP A 108 14.72 -0.91 0.62
CA ASP A 108 14.54 -2.37 0.67
C ASP A 108 13.54 -2.82 1.75
N LEU A 109 13.49 -2.10 2.88
CA LEU A 109 12.53 -2.40 3.94
C LEU A 109 11.10 -2.10 3.49
N LEU A 110 10.90 -1.01 2.75
CA LEU A 110 9.61 -0.62 2.20
C LEU A 110 9.14 -1.58 1.10
N THR A 111 10.00 -1.86 0.11
CA THR A 111 9.68 -2.77 -0.99
C THR A 111 9.48 -4.19 -0.50
N GLY A 112 10.31 -4.67 0.42
CA GLY A 112 10.17 -6.01 1.00
C GLY A 112 8.84 -6.21 1.71
N TYR A 113 8.37 -5.23 2.47
CA TYR A 113 7.05 -5.30 3.10
C TYR A 113 5.93 -5.21 2.05
N TYR A 114 6.04 -4.28 1.09
CA TYR A 114 5.06 -4.17 0.02
C TYR A 114 4.94 -5.47 -0.78
N ASP A 115 6.06 -6.08 -1.18
CA ASP A 115 6.08 -7.32 -1.94
C ASP A 115 5.42 -8.48 -1.19
N ALA A 116 5.62 -8.57 0.11
CA ALA A 116 4.97 -9.58 0.94
C ALA A 116 3.44 -9.39 1.00
N VAL A 117 2.97 -8.15 1.15
CA VAL A 117 1.53 -7.81 1.14
C VAL A 117 0.94 -8.01 -0.26
N HIS A 118 1.66 -7.60 -1.29
CA HIS A 118 1.26 -7.79 -2.69
C HIS A 118 1.07 -9.28 -3.02
N ALA A 119 2.02 -10.13 -2.64
CA ALA A 119 1.93 -11.57 -2.87
C ALA A 119 0.68 -12.17 -2.21
N GLN A 120 0.41 -11.84 -0.93
CA GLN A 120 -0.79 -12.28 -0.23
C GLN A 120 -2.08 -11.76 -0.91
N SER A 121 -2.09 -10.49 -1.34
CA SER A 121 -3.22 -9.88 -2.04
C SER A 121 -3.50 -10.59 -3.36
N LEU A 122 -2.47 -10.87 -4.17
CA LEU A 122 -2.65 -11.59 -5.43
C LEU A 122 -3.15 -13.02 -5.22
N ASP A 123 -2.68 -13.71 -4.20
CA ASP A 123 -3.15 -15.07 -3.88
C ASP A 123 -4.64 -15.06 -3.52
N ALA A 124 -5.09 -14.07 -2.75
CA ALA A 124 -6.51 -13.89 -2.43
C ALA A 124 -7.37 -13.56 -3.68
N LEU A 125 -6.84 -12.74 -4.60
CA LEU A 125 -7.57 -12.32 -5.80
C LEU A 125 -7.69 -13.42 -6.86
N ARG A 126 -6.69 -14.31 -7.01
CA ARG A 126 -6.67 -15.35 -8.05
C ARG A 126 -7.88 -16.28 -8.03
N GLY A 127 -8.39 -16.58 -6.84
CA GLY A 127 -9.56 -17.45 -6.64
C GLY A 127 -10.91 -16.80 -6.86
N LEU A 128 -10.99 -15.47 -7.05
CA LEU A 128 -12.26 -14.74 -7.09
C LEU A 128 -13.07 -15.02 -8.35
N THR A 129 -14.37 -15.12 -8.15
CA THR A 129 -15.39 -15.08 -9.17
C THR A 129 -16.13 -13.74 -9.15
N ALA A 130 -16.90 -13.43 -10.20
CA ALA A 130 -17.72 -12.21 -10.23
C ALA A 130 -18.72 -12.17 -9.05
N LYS A 131 -19.25 -13.33 -8.63
CA LYS A 131 -20.20 -13.44 -7.51
C LYS A 131 -19.54 -13.09 -6.17
N ASP A 132 -18.27 -13.43 -5.97
CA ASP A 132 -17.58 -13.12 -4.72
C ASP A 132 -17.43 -11.62 -4.51
N LEU A 133 -17.34 -10.83 -5.59
CA LEU A 133 -17.25 -9.37 -5.53
C LEU A 133 -18.52 -8.71 -4.97
N GLU A 134 -19.66 -9.40 -4.99
CA GLU A 134 -20.93 -8.90 -4.44
C GLU A 134 -21.07 -9.16 -2.93
N ARG A 135 -20.17 -9.97 -2.34
CA ARG A 135 -20.20 -10.29 -0.91
C ARG A 135 -20.00 -9.04 -0.06
N ILE A 136 -20.87 -8.80 0.92
CA ILE A 136 -20.73 -7.72 1.89
C ILE A 136 -19.54 -8.02 2.80
N VAL A 137 -18.65 -7.05 2.96
CA VAL A 137 -17.47 -7.12 3.82
C VAL A 137 -17.48 -6.06 4.92
N ASP A 138 -18.36 -5.05 4.82
CA ASP A 138 -18.50 -4.03 5.86
C ASP A 138 -19.95 -3.49 5.90
N GLU A 139 -20.66 -3.78 7.00
CA GLU A 139 -22.04 -3.35 7.22
C GLU A 139 -22.16 -2.00 7.94
N ARG A 140 -21.04 -1.37 8.32
CA ARG A 140 -21.03 -0.09 9.05
C ARG A 140 -21.41 1.11 8.18
N TRP A 141 -21.51 0.91 6.88
CA TRP A 141 -21.84 1.93 5.88
C TRP A 141 -23.23 1.72 5.29
N ASP A 142 -23.84 2.80 4.79
CA ASP A 142 -25.07 2.79 4.02
C ASP A 142 -24.84 3.44 2.64
N PRO A 143 -24.88 2.68 1.53
CA PRO A 143 -25.07 1.22 1.46
C PRO A 143 -23.87 0.43 2.02
N PRO A 144 -24.09 -0.83 2.44
CA PRO A 144 -23.02 -1.71 2.90
C PRO A 144 -21.94 -1.91 1.82
N VAL A 145 -20.69 -2.03 2.27
CA VAL A 145 -19.54 -2.16 1.37
C VAL A 145 -19.40 -3.60 0.88
N THR A 146 -19.41 -3.79 -0.44
CA THR A 146 -19.10 -5.09 -1.04
C THR A 146 -17.61 -5.32 -1.17
N LEU A 147 -17.18 -6.58 -1.37
CA LEU A 147 -15.78 -6.92 -1.62
C LEU A 147 -15.23 -6.16 -2.84
N GLY A 148 -16.00 -6.07 -3.93
CA GLY A 148 -15.58 -5.32 -5.12
C GLY A 148 -15.32 -3.84 -4.82
N VAL A 149 -16.22 -3.20 -4.06
CA VAL A 149 -16.04 -1.80 -3.63
C VAL A 149 -14.80 -1.65 -2.73
N ARG A 150 -14.59 -2.58 -1.78
CA ARG A 150 -13.41 -2.57 -0.91
C ARG A 150 -12.12 -2.66 -1.71
N LEU A 151 -12.02 -3.59 -2.64
CA LEU A 151 -10.83 -3.79 -3.47
C LEU A 151 -10.52 -2.57 -4.36
N VAL A 152 -11.56 -1.95 -4.94
CA VAL A 152 -11.39 -0.70 -5.72
C VAL A 152 -10.98 0.46 -4.82
N SER A 153 -11.52 0.55 -3.60
CA SER A 153 -11.13 1.59 -2.64
C SER A 153 -9.66 1.49 -2.25
N VAL A 154 -9.17 0.28 -1.97
CA VAL A 154 -7.74 0.05 -1.67
C VAL A 154 -6.87 0.40 -2.87
N LEU A 155 -7.22 -0.10 -4.06
CA LEU A 155 -6.49 0.21 -5.30
C LEU A 155 -6.39 1.72 -5.54
N SER A 156 -7.50 2.45 -5.31
CA SER A 156 -7.54 3.91 -5.47
C SER A 156 -6.68 4.64 -4.45
N ASP A 157 -6.68 4.18 -3.20
CA ASP A 157 -5.84 4.73 -2.12
C ASP A 157 -4.36 4.55 -2.44
N ASP A 158 -3.97 3.32 -2.80
CA ASP A 158 -2.59 2.97 -3.14
C ASP A 158 -2.07 3.78 -4.34
N LEU A 159 -2.87 3.92 -5.41
CA LEU A 159 -2.51 4.73 -6.58
C LEU A 159 -2.31 6.21 -6.23
N GLN A 160 -3.16 6.77 -5.36
CA GLN A 160 -3.01 8.15 -4.93
C GLN A 160 -1.72 8.34 -4.15
N HIS A 161 -1.42 7.44 -3.21
CA HIS A 161 -0.26 7.58 -2.35
C HIS A 161 1.06 7.25 -3.06
N VAL A 162 1.11 6.26 -3.93
CA VAL A 162 2.31 6.02 -4.74
C VAL A 162 2.58 7.17 -5.71
N GLY A 163 1.54 7.76 -6.31
CA GLY A 163 1.66 8.95 -7.16
C GLY A 163 2.17 10.17 -6.38
N GLN A 164 1.71 10.36 -5.14
CA GLN A 164 2.25 11.40 -4.24
C GLN A 164 3.72 11.14 -3.91
N ALA A 165 4.11 9.91 -3.63
CA ALA A 165 5.48 9.54 -3.32
C ALA A 165 6.41 9.79 -4.53
N ALA A 166 5.98 9.42 -5.74
CA ALA A 166 6.70 9.68 -6.98
C ALA A 166 6.85 11.20 -7.24
N TYR A 167 5.81 11.97 -6.95
CA TYR A 167 5.86 13.44 -7.05
C TYR A 167 6.88 14.04 -6.07
N VAL A 168 6.90 13.59 -4.80
CA VAL A 168 7.87 14.03 -3.79
C VAL A 168 9.29 13.69 -4.23
N ARG A 169 9.52 12.50 -4.81
CA ARG A 169 10.80 12.12 -5.42
C ARG A 169 11.22 13.09 -6.52
N GLY A 170 10.30 13.47 -7.40
CA GLY A 170 10.57 14.46 -8.46
C GLY A 170 10.99 15.83 -7.92
N LEU A 171 10.35 16.30 -6.86
CA LEU A 171 10.73 17.54 -6.18
C LEU A 171 12.14 17.47 -5.58
N LEU A 172 12.48 16.34 -4.93
CA LEU A 172 13.80 16.11 -4.35
C LEU A 172 14.89 16.18 -5.44
N GLN A 173 14.70 15.50 -6.56
CA GLN A 173 15.63 15.46 -7.68
C GLN A 173 15.82 16.85 -8.33
N SER A 174 14.74 17.60 -8.45
CA SER A 174 14.78 18.96 -9.01
C SER A 174 15.52 19.96 -8.10
N ALA A 175 15.50 19.75 -6.79
CA ALA A 175 16.21 20.61 -5.83
C ALA A 175 17.72 20.31 -5.76
N ALA A 176 18.17 19.15 -6.26
CA ALA A 176 19.56 18.72 -6.29
C ALA A 176 20.29 19.09 -7.62
N SER A 177 19.54 19.58 -8.62
CA SER A 177 20.03 20.01 -9.93
C SER A 177 20.32 21.49 -9.97
#